data_9dce7976514d61dbd7200abbb8dec863
#
_entry.id   9dce7976514d61dbd7200abbb8dec863
#
_cell.length_a   1.000
_cell.length_b   1.000
_cell.length_c   1.000
_cell.angle_alpha   90.00
_cell.angle_beta   90.00
_cell.angle_gamma   90.00
#
_symmetry.space_group_name_H-M   'P 1'
#
loop_
_entity.id
_entity.type
_entity.pdbx_description
1 polymer ?
#
loop_
_entity_poly.entity_id
_entity_poly.type
_entity_poly.pdbx_seq_one_letter_code
_entity_poly.pdbx_strand_id
1 'polypeptide(L)'
;MGIWFFPGILWLLYENSQNIQFREYAELYTARVEPAKKMKNTHDLGFMLYCSFGQGYRLTKNPHYLNVIKEGSENLLTRWNPKLGVIKSWERKQWQYPVIIDNMMNLEMLCFMTREFSDRTYVKIAETHAQTTLKNHFRTDYSTYHVVSYDTITGIPHTKRTAQGYADYSSWARGQAWGLYGYTMMYRETLNPIYLEQARKIGNFLVSHPRLPEDKVPYWDYDDPQIPNAKRDASAASIMASAFIELSQLDPSNMASIWLATAEKQLRTLSSPEYLAEAGTMGGFIIKHGVGDLRSKNEVDVPLSYGDYYYIEALLRLKKLISKPTGLNERQVWIKQMTRIASPVLENLAAGTLKKICLLNLYLMILYVVKFLIWRLLDGLFVALLLGWN
;
A
#
# COMPACT_ATOMS: atom_id res chain seq x y z
N MET A 1 -6.77 2.21 -8.70
CA MET A 1 -6.36 1.39 -7.53
C MET A 1 -6.90 1.87 -6.17
N GLY A 2 -7.63 2.96 -6.07
CA GLY A 2 -7.84 3.72 -4.84
C GLY A 2 -8.97 3.34 -3.88
N ILE A 3 -10.07 2.82 -4.33
CA ILE A 3 -11.32 2.73 -3.54
C ILE A 3 -11.25 1.77 -2.33
N TRP A 4 -10.37 0.79 -2.37
CA TRP A 4 -10.23 -0.29 -1.39
C TRP A 4 -9.60 0.14 -0.06
N PHE A 5 -8.78 1.21 -0.07
CA PHE A 5 -8.10 1.74 1.11
C PHE A 5 -9.00 2.62 1.97
N PHE A 6 -10.03 3.22 1.37
CA PHE A 6 -10.92 4.15 2.08
C PHE A 6 -11.61 3.54 3.31
N PRO A 7 -12.19 2.33 3.25
CA PRO A 7 -12.71 1.68 4.46
C PRO A 7 -11.65 1.48 5.54
N GLY A 8 -10.42 1.12 5.13
CA GLY A 8 -9.29 0.97 6.03
C GLY A 8 -8.93 2.26 6.77
N ILE A 9 -8.92 3.40 6.06
CA ILE A 9 -8.73 4.71 6.65
C ILE A 9 -9.78 4.96 7.73
N LEU A 10 -11.05 4.69 7.46
CA LEU A 10 -12.14 4.88 8.42
C LEU A 10 -11.99 3.99 9.67
N TRP A 11 -11.56 2.73 9.50
CA TRP A 11 -11.24 1.85 10.63
C TRP A 11 -10.08 2.39 11.47
N LEU A 12 -9.02 2.89 10.86
CA LEU A 12 -7.88 3.50 11.55
C LEU A 12 -8.28 4.79 12.29
N LEU A 13 -9.15 5.61 11.70
CA LEU A 13 -9.70 6.80 12.34
C LEU A 13 -10.61 6.43 13.52
N TYR A 14 -11.42 5.38 13.39
CA TYR A 14 -12.21 4.83 14.50
C TYR A 14 -11.30 4.35 15.64
N GLU A 15 -10.25 3.58 15.35
CA GLU A 15 -9.29 3.12 16.36
C GLU A 15 -8.71 4.29 17.15
N ASN A 16 -8.39 5.39 16.47
CA ASN A 16 -7.79 6.55 17.11
C ASN A 16 -8.77 7.39 17.96
N SER A 17 -9.98 7.60 17.45
CA SER A 17 -10.93 8.57 18.00
C SER A 17 -12.03 7.94 18.84
N GLN A 18 -12.30 6.65 18.68
CA GLN A 18 -13.47 5.93 19.20
C GLN A 18 -14.81 6.57 18.80
N ASN A 19 -14.82 7.42 17.76
CA ASN A 19 -16.03 8.04 17.25
C ASN A 19 -16.85 7.02 16.46
N ILE A 20 -18.07 6.77 16.94
CA ILE A 20 -18.96 5.75 16.36
C ILE A 20 -19.31 6.01 14.89
N GLN A 21 -19.37 7.27 14.45
CA GLN A 21 -19.64 7.60 13.05
C GLN A 21 -18.56 7.05 12.10
N PHE A 22 -17.28 7.05 12.51
CA PHE A 22 -16.22 6.42 11.72
C PHE A 22 -16.44 4.93 11.59
N ARG A 23 -16.89 4.26 12.66
CA ARG A 23 -17.20 2.84 12.63
C ARG A 23 -18.37 2.53 11.69
N GLU A 24 -19.48 3.26 11.79
CA GLU A 24 -20.64 3.08 10.93
C GLU A 24 -20.29 3.23 9.44
N TYR A 25 -19.52 4.26 9.09
CA TYR A 25 -19.03 4.42 7.72
C TYR A 25 -18.03 3.36 7.33
N ALA A 26 -17.12 2.95 8.22
CA ALA A 26 -16.17 1.88 7.95
C ALA A 26 -16.90 0.56 7.63
N GLU A 27 -17.91 0.19 8.42
CA GLU A 27 -18.75 -0.98 8.17
C GLU A 27 -19.46 -0.89 6.82
N LEU A 28 -20.10 0.26 6.53
CA LEU A 28 -20.82 0.50 5.27
C LEU A 28 -19.91 0.35 4.05
N TYR A 29 -18.72 1.00 4.08
CA TYR A 29 -17.81 0.96 2.94
C TYR A 29 -17.02 -0.33 2.84
N THR A 30 -16.74 -1.02 3.96
CA THR A 30 -16.15 -2.37 3.96
C THR A 30 -17.08 -3.36 3.25
N ALA A 31 -18.38 -3.33 3.53
CA ALA A 31 -19.35 -4.19 2.85
C ALA A 31 -19.35 -4.02 1.32
N ARG A 32 -19.09 -2.80 0.82
CA ARG A 32 -18.98 -2.54 -0.62
C ARG A 32 -17.74 -3.13 -1.29
N VAL A 33 -16.71 -3.45 -0.52
CA VAL A 33 -15.49 -4.12 -1.00
C VAL A 33 -15.68 -5.64 -1.08
N GLU A 34 -16.68 -6.21 -0.40
CA GLU A 34 -16.87 -7.65 -0.31
C GLU A 34 -16.86 -8.41 -1.65
N PRO A 35 -17.45 -7.90 -2.75
CA PRO A 35 -17.39 -8.60 -4.05
C PRO A 35 -15.98 -8.90 -4.54
N ALA A 36 -14.96 -8.14 -4.08
CA ALA A 36 -13.57 -8.36 -4.45
C ALA A 36 -13.05 -9.74 -4.01
N LYS A 37 -13.60 -10.34 -2.94
CA LYS A 37 -13.21 -11.67 -2.48
C LYS A 37 -13.29 -12.77 -3.55
N LYS A 38 -14.15 -12.57 -4.57
CA LYS A 38 -14.36 -13.52 -5.68
C LYS A 38 -13.41 -13.30 -6.88
N MET A 39 -12.60 -12.25 -6.85
CA MET A 39 -11.71 -11.94 -7.97
C MET A 39 -10.56 -12.95 -8.05
N LYS A 40 -10.24 -13.38 -9.29
CA LYS A 40 -9.15 -14.32 -9.58
C LYS A 40 -8.15 -13.77 -10.60
N ASN A 41 -8.36 -12.55 -11.07
CA ASN A 41 -7.58 -11.92 -12.14
C ASN A 41 -6.63 -10.82 -11.65
N THR A 42 -6.49 -10.66 -10.35
CA THR A 42 -5.60 -9.68 -9.71
C THR A 42 -4.88 -10.31 -8.51
N HIS A 43 -3.71 -9.77 -8.20
CA HIS A 43 -2.95 -10.09 -6.98
C HIS A 43 -3.32 -9.18 -5.81
N ASP A 44 -4.05 -8.09 -6.04
CA ASP A 44 -4.32 -7.02 -5.07
C ASP A 44 -5.33 -7.39 -3.96
N LEU A 45 -5.70 -8.66 -3.85
CA LEU A 45 -6.69 -9.11 -2.86
C LEU A 45 -6.28 -8.81 -1.41
N GLY A 46 -4.99 -8.84 -1.11
CA GLY A 46 -4.49 -8.39 0.19
C GLY A 46 -4.73 -6.91 0.42
N PHE A 47 -4.39 -6.06 -0.55
CA PHE A 47 -4.70 -4.63 -0.49
C PHE A 47 -6.21 -4.37 -0.34
N MET A 48 -7.03 -5.07 -1.11
CA MET A 48 -8.48 -4.88 -1.11
C MET A 48 -9.12 -5.34 0.20
N LEU A 49 -8.81 -6.55 0.64
CA LEU A 49 -9.52 -7.20 1.73
C LEU A 49 -8.82 -7.02 3.08
N TYR A 50 -7.49 -7.09 3.13
CA TYR A 50 -6.81 -7.00 4.41
C TYR A 50 -6.74 -5.58 4.94
N CYS A 51 -6.54 -4.57 4.07
CA CYS A 51 -6.61 -3.17 4.49
C CYS A 51 -8.03 -2.71 4.90
N SER A 52 -9.10 -3.42 4.47
CA SER A 52 -10.50 -3.12 4.82
C SER A 52 -11.06 -4.09 5.86
N PHE A 53 -11.41 -5.31 5.44
CA PHE A 53 -11.94 -6.37 6.32
C PHE A 53 -10.97 -6.78 7.42
N GLY A 54 -9.65 -6.80 7.14
CA GLY A 54 -8.63 -7.11 8.13
C GLY A 54 -8.61 -6.10 9.27
N GLN A 55 -8.68 -4.81 8.98
CA GLN A 55 -8.79 -3.77 10.01
C GLN A 55 -10.12 -3.88 10.77
N GLY A 56 -11.22 -4.11 10.06
CA GLY A 56 -12.53 -4.33 10.68
C GLY A 56 -12.54 -5.54 11.62
N TYR A 57 -12.00 -6.69 11.18
CA TYR A 57 -11.89 -7.88 12.01
C TYR A 57 -10.99 -7.65 13.23
N ARG A 58 -9.86 -6.99 13.06
CA ARG A 58 -8.96 -6.66 14.17
C ARG A 58 -9.67 -5.91 15.29
N LEU A 59 -10.56 -4.97 14.93
CA LEU A 59 -11.24 -4.09 15.88
C LEU A 59 -12.56 -4.64 16.42
N THR A 60 -13.29 -5.45 15.61
CA THR A 60 -14.65 -5.88 15.95
C THR A 60 -14.78 -7.37 16.24
N LYS A 61 -13.80 -8.18 15.80
CA LYS A 61 -13.87 -9.65 15.82
C LYS A 61 -15.08 -10.24 15.10
N ASN A 62 -15.66 -9.48 14.12
CA ASN A 62 -16.79 -9.95 13.35
C ASN A 62 -16.41 -11.18 12.51
N PRO A 63 -17.02 -12.37 12.74
CA PRO A 63 -16.65 -13.60 12.04
C PRO A 63 -16.96 -13.55 10.54
N HIS A 64 -17.90 -12.73 10.11
CA HIS A 64 -18.18 -12.52 8.69
C HIS A 64 -16.96 -11.95 7.97
N TYR A 65 -16.25 -11.01 8.59
CA TYR A 65 -15.03 -10.42 8.02
C TYR A 65 -13.92 -11.45 7.85
N LEU A 66 -13.76 -12.35 8.83
CA LEU A 66 -12.82 -13.46 8.72
C LEU A 66 -13.13 -14.39 7.54
N ASN A 67 -14.41 -14.71 7.34
CA ASN A 67 -14.86 -15.55 6.20
C ASN A 67 -14.58 -14.87 4.85
N VAL A 68 -14.78 -13.55 4.75
CA VAL A 68 -14.47 -12.78 3.53
C VAL A 68 -12.97 -12.81 3.23
N ILE A 69 -12.12 -12.62 4.23
CA ILE A 69 -10.65 -12.68 4.08
C ILE A 69 -10.22 -14.09 3.67
N LYS A 70 -10.81 -15.13 4.27
CA LYS A 70 -10.54 -16.53 3.92
C LYS A 70 -10.83 -16.82 2.45
N GLU A 71 -12.05 -16.51 1.98
CA GLU A 71 -12.43 -16.71 0.58
C GLU A 71 -11.51 -15.93 -0.38
N GLY A 72 -11.17 -14.68 -0.05
CA GLY A 72 -10.24 -13.88 -0.83
C GLY A 72 -8.82 -14.45 -0.85
N SER A 73 -8.35 -15.00 0.27
CA SER A 73 -7.04 -15.66 0.35
C SER A 73 -7.00 -16.92 -0.52
N GLU A 74 -8.04 -17.75 -0.48
CA GLU A 74 -8.17 -18.93 -1.33
C GLU A 74 -8.17 -18.55 -2.82
N ASN A 75 -8.86 -17.47 -3.19
CA ASN A 75 -8.86 -16.95 -4.56
C ASN A 75 -7.50 -16.34 -4.96
N LEU A 76 -6.79 -15.68 -4.07
CA LEU A 76 -5.40 -15.24 -4.32
C LEU A 76 -4.49 -16.44 -4.61
N LEU A 77 -4.64 -17.53 -3.87
CA LEU A 77 -3.84 -18.75 -4.06
C LEU A 77 -4.10 -19.45 -5.39
N THR A 78 -5.21 -19.20 -6.08
CA THR A 78 -5.42 -19.68 -7.46
C THR A 78 -4.40 -19.12 -8.45
N ARG A 79 -3.70 -18.04 -8.08
CA ARG A 79 -2.63 -17.40 -8.85
C ARG A 79 -1.23 -17.88 -8.48
N TRP A 80 -1.13 -18.77 -7.52
CA TRP A 80 0.12 -19.39 -7.09
C TRP A 80 0.60 -20.44 -8.10
N ASN A 81 1.87 -20.39 -8.43
CA ASN A 81 2.53 -21.43 -9.21
C ASN A 81 3.65 -22.06 -8.36
N PRO A 82 3.50 -23.32 -7.92
CA PRO A 82 4.48 -23.95 -7.03
C PRO A 82 5.83 -24.19 -7.69
N LYS A 83 5.88 -24.35 -9.02
CA LYS A 83 7.14 -24.51 -9.78
C LYS A 83 7.96 -23.22 -9.79
N LEU A 84 7.27 -22.08 -9.91
CA LEU A 84 7.90 -20.76 -9.94
C LEU A 84 8.15 -20.22 -8.54
N GLY A 85 7.38 -20.67 -7.55
CA GLY A 85 7.42 -20.17 -6.19
C GLY A 85 6.92 -18.73 -6.05
N VAL A 86 5.96 -18.30 -6.88
CA VAL A 86 5.41 -16.95 -6.88
C VAL A 86 3.92 -16.90 -7.25
N ILE A 87 3.25 -15.84 -6.81
CA ILE A 87 1.87 -15.49 -7.14
C ILE A 87 1.90 -14.54 -8.34
N LYS A 88 1.14 -14.84 -9.40
CA LYS A 88 1.04 -14.01 -10.62
C LYS A 88 0.33 -12.70 -10.33
N SER A 89 0.84 -11.58 -10.86
CA SER A 89 0.25 -10.26 -10.61
C SER A 89 -0.98 -9.97 -11.46
N TRP A 90 -0.86 -10.07 -12.77
CA TRP A 90 -1.94 -9.75 -13.72
C TRP A 90 -1.86 -10.56 -15.00
N GLU A 91 -2.91 -10.45 -15.83
CA GLU A 91 -2.94 -11.02 -17.18
C GLU A 91 -2.68 -9.90 -18.20
N ARG A 92 -1.47 -9.86 -18.78
CA ARG A 92 -1.13 -8.93 -19.86
C ARG A 92 -0.33 -9.66 -20.92
N LYS A 93 -0.71 -9.51 -22.19
CA LYS A 93 -0.15 -10.27 -23.33
C LYS A 93 1.37 -10.14 -23.50
N GLN A 94 1.96 -9.01 -23.08
CA GLN A 94 3.40 -8.77 -23.20
C GLN A 94 4.25 -9.54 -22.18
N TRP A 95 3.64 -10.20 -21.18
CA TRP A 95 4.34 -10.98 -20.16
C TRP A 95 3.73 -12.36 -20.00
N GLN A 96 4.57 -13.38 -19.90
CA GLN A 96 4.12 -14.76 -19.72
C GLN A 96 3.61 -15.01 -18.29
N TYR A 97 4.43 -14.69 -17.29
CA TYR A 97 4.07 -14.83 -15.88
C TYR A 97 4.65 -13.65 -15.06
N PRO A 98 4.01 -12.48 -15.12
CA PRO A 98 4.53 -11.29 -14.45
C PRO A 98 4.28 -11.33 -12.94
N VAL A 99 5.30 -10.92 -12.21
CA VAL A 99 5.27 -10.69 -10.77
C VAL A 99 5.80 -9.29 -10.51
N ILE A 100 5.09 -8.48 -9.76
CA ILE A 100 5.54 -7.15 -9.38
C ILE A 100 5.92 -7.10 -7.90
N ILE A 101 6.77 -6.15 -7.55
CA ILE A 101 7.23 -5.99 -6.16
C ILE A 101 6.07 -5.73 -5.20
N ASP A 102 4.99 -5.11 -5.67
CA ASP A 102 3.75 -4.84 -4.93
C ASP A 102 3.11 -6.12 -4.37
N ASN A 103 3.35 -7.29 -4.98
CA ASN A 103 2.87 -8.58 -4.46
C ASN A 103 3.30 -8.83 -3.02
N MET A 104 4.44 -8.29 -2.59
CA MET A 104 4.92 -8.43 -1.22
C MET A 104 3.91 -7.92 -0.19
N MET A 105 3.13 -6.90 -0.54
CA MET A 105 2.11 -6.30 0.34
C MET A 105 0.89 -7.22 0.56
N ASN A 106 0.63 -8.14 -0.37
CA ASN A 106 -0.50 -9.06 -0.28
C ASN A 106 -0.20 -10.31 0.56
N LEU A 107 1.07 -10.52 0.94
CA LEU A 107 1.51 -11.66 1.73
C LEU A 107 1.06 -11.57 3.20
N GLU A 108 0.83 -10.36 3.72
CA GLU A 108 0.36 -10.16 5.09
C GLU A 108 -0.99 -10.85 5.34
N MET A 109 -1.90 -10.81 4.35
CA MET A 109 -3.17 -11.53 4.41
C MET A 109 -2.96 -13.04 4.54
N LEU A 110 -1.96 -13.62 3.87
CA LEU A 110 -1.63 -15.05 3.99
C LEU A 110 -1.03 -15.39 5.36
N CYS A 111 -0.14 -14.54 5.88
CA CYS A 111 0.39 -14.71 7.23
C CYS A 111 -0.73 -14.64 8.29
N PHE A 112 -1.67 -13.71 8.11
CA PHE A 112 -2.86 -13.61 8.95
C PHE A 112 -3.70 -14.89 8.91
N MET A 113 -3.92 -15.49 7.74
CA MET A 113 -4.65 -16.76 7.60
C MET A 113 -3.99 -17.89 8.40
N THR A 114 -2.66 -17.94 8.39
CA THR A 114 -1.93 -18.93 9.22
C THR A 114 -2.20 -18.73 10.71
N ARG A 115 -2.24 -17.50 11.20
CA ARG A 115 -2.52 -17.23 12.64
C ARG A 115 -3.93 -17.60 13.04
N GLU A 116 -4.92 -17.26 12.22
CA GLU A 116 -6.33 -17.48 12.55
C GLU A 116 -6.75 -18.96 12.43
N PHE A 117 -6.19 -19.69 11.46
CA PHE A 117 -6.61 -21.07 11.18
C PHE A 117 -5.55 -22.14 11.54
N SER A 118 -4.39 -21.73 12.03
CA SER A 118 -3.24 -22.62 12.32
C SER A 118 -2.78 -23.47 11.11
N ASP A 119 -3.14 -23.02 9.89
CA ASP A 119 -2.72 -23.66 8.63
C ASP A 119 -1.45 -23.01 8.09
N ARG A 120 -0.33 -23.75 8.24
CA ARG A 120 0.98 -23.28 7.79
C ARG A 120 1.15 -23.23 6.26
N THR A 121 0.20 -23.73 5.49
CA THR A 121 0.26 -23.68 4.02
C THR A 121 0.34 -22.24 3.53
N TYR A 122 -0.45 -21.34 4.12
CA TYR A 122 -0.48 -19.94 3.74
C TYR A 122 0.87 -19.24 3.96
N VAL A 123 1.46 -19.37 5.16
CA VAL A 123 2.76 -18.72 5.43
C VAL A 123 3.88 -19.35 4.61
N LYS A 124 3.86 -20.66 4.33
CA LYS A 124 4.86 -21.30 3.45
C LYS A 124 4.83 -20.73 2.05
N ILE A 125 3.64 -20.48 1.50
CA ILE A 125 3.48 -19.84 0.19
C ILE A 125 4.00 -18.39 0.24
N ALA A 126 3.66 -17.63 1.29
CA ALA A 126 4.16 -16.28 1.48
C ALA A 126 5.70 -16.24 1.57
N GLU A 127 6.32 -17.13 2.36
CA GLU A 127 7.77 -17.24 2.49
C GLU A 127 8.44 -17.62 1.16
N THR A 128 7.87 -18.60 0.44
CA THR A 128 8.42 -19.00 -0.85
C THR A 128 8.34 -17.88 -1.88
N HIS A 129 7.22 -17.14 -1.91
CA HIS A 129 7.09 -15.96 -2.75
C HIS A 129 8.13 -14.88 -2.39
N ALA A 130 8.26 -14.56 -1.10
CA ALA A 130 9.21 -13.55 -0.62
C ALA A 130 10.67 -13.94 -0.94
N GLN A 131 11.05 -15.22 -0.77
CA GLN A 131 12.40 -15.72 -1.09
C GLN A 131 12.68 -15.67 -2.59
N THR A 132 11.72 -16.05 -3.43
CA THR A 132 11.85 -15.96 -4.89
C THR A 132 11.95 -14.51 -5.35
N THR A 133 11.18 -13.60 -4.74
CA THR A 133 11.25 -12.15 -4.98
C THR A 133 12.61 -11.60 -4.56
N LEU A 134 13.12 -11.99 -3.37
CA LEU A 134 14.44 -11.60 -2.89
C LEU A 134 15.54 -11.97 -3.90
N LYS A 135 15.48 -13.18 -4.43
CA LYS A 135 16.47 -13.68 -5.40
C LYS A 135 16.43 -12.94 -6.74
N ASN A 136 15.24 -12.54 -7.20
CA ASN A 136 15.07 -12.16 -8.60
C ASN A 136 14.73 -10.69 -8.84
N HIS A 137 14.15 -9.98 -7.86
CA HIS A 137 13.67 -8.62 -8.05
C HIS A 137 14.69 -7.54 -7.69
N PHE A 138 15.78 -7.86 -6.99
CA PHE A 138 16.73 -6.87 -6.52
C PHE A 138 17.98 -6.81 -7.40
N ARG A 139 18.49 -5.59 -7.58
CA ARG A 139 19.78 -5.31 -8.19
C ARG A 139 20.89 -5.40 -7.13
N THR A 140 22.15 -5.28 -7.55
CA THR A 140 23.31 -5.34 -6.66
C THR A 140 23.36 -4.20 -5.64
N ASP A 141 22.73 -3.06 -5.94
CA ASP A 141 22.58 -1.90 -5.05
C ASP A 141 21.33 -2.01 -4.13
N TYR A 142 20.60 -3.12 -4.21
CA TYR A 142 19.35 -3.40 -3.51
C TYR A 142 18.14 -2.57 -3.94
N SER A 143 18.24 -1.81 -5.03
CA SER A 143 17.05 -1.30 -5.70
C SER A 143 16.25 -2.44 -6.33
N THR A 144 14.92 -2.28 -6.43
CA THR A 144 14.07 -3.32 -6.99
C THR A 144 13.60 -3.03 -8.41
N TYR A 145 13.57 -4.07 -9.25
CA TYR A 145 12.77 -4.04 -10.47
C TYR A 145 11.29 -4.01 -10.13
N HIS A 146 10.51 -3.27 -10.91
CA HIS A 146 9.06 -3.28 -10.73
C HIS A 146 8.46 -4.64 -11.15
N VAL A 147 8.75 -5.12 -12.36
CA VAL A 147 8.20 -6.34 -12.94
C VAL A 147 9.30 -7.34 -13.25
N VAL A 148 9.13 -8.56 -12.77
CA VAL A 148 9.91 -9.73 -13.22
C VAL A 148 8.93 -10.73 -13.83
N SER A 149 9.15 -11.13 -15.09
CA SER A 149 8.36 -12.16 -15.75
C SER A 149 9.14 -13.45 -15.85
N TYR A 150 8.47 -14.55 -15.50
CA TYR A 150 9.06 -15.89 -15.44
C TYR A 150 8.62 -16.74 -16.63
N ASP A 151 9.54 -17.55 -17.13
CA ASP A 151 9.23 -18.65 -18.03
C ASP A 151 8.56 -19.79 -17.25
N THR A 152 7.36 -20.17 -17.65
CA THR A 152 6.57 -21.20 -16.94
C THR A 152 7.09 -22.63 -17.14
N ILE A 153 7.93 -22.85 -18.15
CA ILE A 153 8.54 -24.15 -18.44
C ILE A 153 9.84 -24.34 -17.66
N THR A 154 10.73 -23.36 -17.71
CA THR A 154 12.06 -23.43 -17.06
C THR A 154 12.06 -22.95 -15.62
N GLY A 155 11.12 -22.05 -15.24
CA GLY A 155 11.09 -21.39 -13.95
C GLY A 155 12.07 -20.19 -13.85
N ILE A 156 12.76 -19.85 -14.92
CA ILE A 156 13.81 -18.81 -14.92
C ILE A 156 13.18 -17.45 -15.26
N PRO A 157 13.59 -16.35 -14.58
CA PRO A 157 13.23 -15.01 -15.00
C PRO A 157 13.80 -14.71 -16.39
N HIS A 158 12.95 -14.36 -17.34
CA HIS A 158 13.39 -14.01 -18.70
C HIS A 158 13.28 -12.52 -19.01
N THR A 159 12.53 -11.77 -18.19
CA THR A 159 12.32 -10.35 -18.41
C THR A 159 12.25 -9.60 -17.07
N LYS A 160 13.02 -8.52 -16.96
CA LYS A 160 12.98 -7.60 -15.82
C LYS A 160 12.73 -6.19 -16.35
N ARG A 161 11.58 -5.61 -16.03
CA ARG A 161 11.10 -4.34 -16.60
C ARG A 161 10.34 -3.51 -15.58
N THR A 162 9.92 -2.34 -16.03
CA THR A 162 8.96 -1.52 -15.30
C THR A 162 7.64 -1.37 -16.07
N ALA A 163 6.54 -1.23 -15.34
CA ALA A 163 5.24 -0.85 -15.88
C ALA A 163 4.92 0.61 -15.55
N GLN A 164 5.33 1.09 -14.38
CA GLN A 164 4.99 2.41 -13.85
C GLN A 164 6.21 3.31 -13.61
N GLY A 165 7.43 2.77 -13.49
CA GLY A 165 8.67 3.55 -13.34
C GLY A 165 9.14 4.20 -14.63
N TYR A 166 10.12 5.09 -14.55
CA TYR A 166 10.68 5.84 -15.66
C TYR A 166 11.25 4.95 -16.77
N ALA A 167 12.10 4.00 -16.41
CA ALA A 167 12.75 3.07 -17.34
C ALA A 167 12.99 1.70 -16.69
N ASP A 168 13.29 0.67 -17.50
CA ASP A 168 13.50 -0.69 -17.00
C ASP A 168 14.68 -0.81 -16.02
N TYR A 169 15.64 0.10 -16.11
CA TYR A 169 16.79 0.20 -15.20
C TYR A 169 16.52 1.11 -13.99
N SER A 170 15.43 1.90 -13.99
CA SER A 170 15.18 2.93 -12.99
C SER A 170 14.66 2.38 -11.66
N SER A 171 14.73 3.23 -10.65
CA SER A 171 14.31 2.93 -9.27
C SER A 171 13.01 3.66 -8.97
N TRP A 172 11.89 3.09 -9.41
CA TRP A 172 10.54 3.62 -9.16
C TRP A 172 10.27 3.69 -7.64
N ALA A 173 10.04 4.91 -7.12
CA ALA A 173 10.05 5.17 -5.67
C ALA A 173 9.01 4.35 -4.90
N ARG A 174 7.77 4.25 -5.40
CA ARG A 174 6.75 3.46 -4.72
C ARG A 174 7.05 1.95 -4.74
N GLY A 175 7.71 1.44 -5.77
CA GLY A 175 8.18 0.06 -5.80
C GLY A 175 9.23 -0.21 -4.73
N GLN A 176 10.16 0.72 -4.52
CA GLN A 176 11.14 0.61 -3.42
C GLN A 176 10.43 0.63 -2.06
N ALA A 177 9.42 1.49 -1.89
CA ALA A 177 8.62 1.58 -0.67
C ALA A 177 7.85 0.27 -0.39
N TRP A 178 7.25 -0.35 -1.42
CA TRP A 178 6.60 -1.66 -1.29
C TRP A 178 7.58 -2.76 -0.89
N GLY A 179 8.78 -2.76 -1.47
CA GLY A 179 9.84 -3.69 -1.07
C GLY A 179 10.23 -3.52 0.39
N LEU A 180 10.47 -2.29 0.84
CA LEU A 180 10.80 -1.99 2.24
C LEU A 180 9.70 -2.47 3.19
N TYR A 181 8.45 -2.08 2.95
CA TYR A 181 7.33 -2.46 3.79
C TYR A 181 7.14 -3.99 3.81
N GLY A 182 7.13 -4.61 2.62
CA GLY A 182 6.87 -6.04 2.48
C GLY A 182 7.90 -6.90 3.21
N TYR A 183 9.20 -6.58 3.13
CA TYR A 183 10.23 -7.35 3.86
C TYR A 183 10.24 -7.04 5.35
N THR A 184 9.93 -5.82 5.78
CA THR A 184 9.73 -5.50 7.21
C THR A 184 8.57 -6.30 7.78
N MET A 185 7.46 -6.34 7.07
CA MET A 185 6.27 -7.13 7.42
C MET A 185 6.58 -8.63 7.46
N MET A 186 7.27 -9.18 6.47
CA MET A 186 7.65 -10.60 6.46
C MET A 186 8.54 -10.97 7.65
N TYR A 187 9.45 -10.09 8.07
CA TYR A 187 10.22 -10.31 9.28
C TYR A 187 9.34 -10.30 10.52
N ARG A 188 8.42 -9.34 10.68
CA ARG A 188 7.46 -9.30 11.78
C ARG A 188 6.65 -10.60 11.90
N GLU A 189 6.21 -11.13 10.76
CA GLU A 189 5.32 -12.30 10.72
C GLU A 189 6.04 -13.64 10.93
N THR A 190 7.30 -13.73 10.51
CA THR A 190 8.02 -15.03 10.48
C THR A 190 9.23 -15.10 11.40
N LEU A 191 9.75 -13.94 11.82
CA LEU A 191 11.01 -13.78 12.55
C LEU A 191 12.23 -14.36 11.79
N ASN A 192 12.11 -14.59 10.49
CA ASN A 192 13.22 -15.08 9.67
C ASN A 192 14.20 -13.95 9.39
N PRO A 193 15.46 -14.03 9.87
CA PRO A 193 16.43 -12.93 9.80
C PRO A 193 16.79 -12.50 8.38
N ILE A 194 16.58 -13.35 7.37
CA ILE A 194 16.83 -13.00 5.97
C ILE A 194 15.95 -11.83 5.52
N TYR A 195 14.74 -11.71 6.04
CA TYR A 195 13.83 -10.64 5.69
C TYR A 195 14.20 -9.33 6.39
N LEU A 196 14.68 -9.38 7.64
CA LEU A 196 15.24 -8.20 8.32
C LEU A 196 16.46 -7.67 7.58
N GLU A 197 17.36 -8.55 7.20
CA GLU A 197 18.56 -8.18 6.45
C GLU A 197 18.20 -7.53 5.10
N GLN A 198 17.21 -8.08 4.40
CA GLN A 198 16.73 -7.49 3.15
C GLN A 198 16.05 -6.12 3.38
N ALA A 199 15.23 -5.98 4.42
CA ALA A 199 14.62 -4.70 4.77
C ALA A 199 15.68 -3.63 5.09
N ARG A 200 16.75 -3.99 5.83
CA ARG A 200 17.89 -3.10 6.09
C ARG A 200 18.60 -2.66 4.81
N LYS A 201 18.83 -3.57 3.87
CA LYS A 201 19.50 -3.27 2.59
C LYS A 201 18.67 -2.30 1.76
N ILE A 202 17.37 -2.52 1.65
CA ILE A 202 16.46 -1.60 0.97
C ILE A 202 16.41 -0.26 1.71
N GLY A 203 16.29 -0.29 3.04
CA GLY A 203 16.29 0.93 3.87
C GLY A 203 17.58 1.75 3.67
N ASN A 204 18.75 1.10 3.67
CA ASN A 204 20.03 1.75 3.41
C ASN A 204 20.07 2.38 2.02
N PHE A 205 19.65 1.65 0.99
CA PHE A 205 19.54 2.21 -0.37
C PHE A 205 18.70 3.49 -0.38
N LEU A 206 17.54 3.46 0.27
CA LEU A 206 16.61 4.60 0.29
C LEU A 206 17.19 5.80 1.03
N VAL A 207 17.69 5.63 2.27
CA VAL A 207 18.14 6.76 3.08
C VAL A 207 19.44 7.39 2.59
N SER A 208 20.30 6.61 1.93
CA SER A 208 21.59 7.06 1.38
C SER A 208 21.50 7.50 -0.08
N HIS A 209 20.33 7.37 -0.73
CA HIS A 209 20.20 7.69 -2.15
C HIS A 209 20.47 9.19 -2.40
N PRO A 210 21.43 9.55 -3.30
CA PRO A 210 21.85 10.94 -3.49
C PRO A 210 20.75 11.86 -4.03
N ARG A 211 19.71 11.28 -4.64
CA ARG A 211 18.55 12.02 -5.16
C ARG A 211 17.33 11.97 -4.22
N LEU A 212 17.47 11.43 -3.00
CA LEU A 212 16.43 11.59 -1.99
C LEU A 212 16.49 13.02 -1.45
N PRO A 213 15.45 13.84 -1.63
CA PRO A 213 15.47 15.22 -1.15
C PRO A 213 15.63 15.33 0.38
N GLU A 214 16.07 16.50 0.85
CA GLU A 214 16.28 16.75 2.28
C GLU A 214 15.00 16.53 3.11
N ASP A 215 13.85 16.89 2.56
CA ASP A 215 12.53 16.73 3.19
C ASP A 215 12.02 15.28 3.25
N LYS A 216 12.76 14.34 2.64
CA LYS A 216 12.53 12.90 2.61
C LYS A 216 11.27 12.45 1.85
N VAL A 217 10.58 13.32 1.13
CA VAL A 217 9.55 12.91 0.17
C VAL A 217 10.24 12.62 -1.17
N PRO A 218 10.22 11.39 -1.70
CA PRO A 218 10.95 11.05 -2.91
C PRO A 218 10.32 11.68 -4.16
N TYR A 219 11.11 11.80 -5.22
CA TYR A 219 10.57 11.91 -6.56
C TYR A 219 9.86 10.60 -6.92
N TRP A 220 8.93 10.64 -7.88
CA TRP A 220 8.18 9.45 -8.29
C TRP A 220 9.06 8.32 -8.80
N ASP A 221 10.22 8.67 -9.35
CA ASP A 221 11.31 7.77 -9.73
C ASP A 221 12.65 8.46 -9.46
N TYR A 222 13.58 7.76 -8.86
CA TYR A 222 14.88 8.30 -8.49
C TYR A 222 15.78 8.58 -9.70
N ASP A 223 15.44 8.03 -10.87
CA ASP A 223 16.21 8.17 -12.11
C ASP A 223 15.54 9.09 -13.13
N ASP A 224 14.46 9.79 -12.74
CA ASP A 224 13.82 10.77 -13.61
C ASP A 224 14.84 11.87 -14.01
N PRO A 225 15.07 12.09 -15.33
CA PRO A 225 16.03 13.11 -15.80
C PRO A 225 15.56 14.53 -15.51
N GLN A 226 14.32 14.75 -15.14
CA GLN A 226 13.77 16.07 -14.78
C GLN A 226 14.11 16.49 -13.34
N ILE A 227 14.75 15.65 -12.54
CA ILE A 227 15.18 16.01 -11.19
C ILE A 227 16.17 17.20 -11.29
N PRO A 228 15.97 18.29 -10.50
CA PRO A 228 15.08 18.44 -9.33
C PRO A 228 13.64 18.87 -9.61
N ASN A 229 13.23 19.05 -10.86
CA ASN A 229 11.89 19.52 -11.24
C ASN A 229 10.88 18.37 -11.46
N ALA A 230 11.28 17.14 -11.26
CA ALA A 230 10.41 15.97 -11.38
C ALA A 230 9.31 15.97 -10.31
N LYS A 231 8.19 15.29 -10.60
CA LYS A 231 7.07 15.13 -9.65
C LYS A 231 7.50 14.37 -8.40
N ARG A 232 6.94 14.77 -7.27
CA ARG A 232 7.13 14.10 -5.98
C ARG A 232 6.04 13.04 -5.80
N ASP A 233 6.36 11.95 -5.10
CA ASP A 233 5.35 10.94 -4.76
C ASP A 233 5.14 10.86 -3.24
N ALA A 234 4.17 11.61 -2.75
CA ALA A 234 3.78 11.61 -1.34
C ALA A 234 3.30 10.23 -0.87
N SER A 235 2.71 9.42 -1.77
CA SER A 235 2.28 8.07 -1.42
C SER A 235 3.46 7.16 -1.11
N ALA A 236 4.55 7.25 -1.86
CA ALA A 236 5.78 6.52 -1.56
C ALA A 236 6.37 6.92 -0.20
N ALA A 237 6.38 8.23 0.10
CA ALA A 237 6.83 8.71 1.42
C ALA A 237 5.97 8.17 2.58
N SER A 238 4.65 8.11 2.41
CA SER A 238 3.72 7.56 3.41
C SER A 238 4.01 6.08 3.72
N ILE A 239 4.19 5.28 2.66
CA ILE A 239 4.50 3.85 2.76
C ILE A 239 5.87 3.66 3.44
N MET A 240 6.88 4.42 3.00
CA MET A 240 8.21 4.39 3.61
C MET A 240 8.18 4.77 5.09
N ALA A 241 7.45 5.84 5.47
CA ALA A 241 7.34 6.27 6.84
C ALA A 241 6.73 5.19 7.74
N SER A 242 5.65 4.54 7.28
CA SER A 242 5.02 3.44 8.01
C SER A 242 5.98 2.25 8.18
N ALA A 243 6.69 1.87 7.12
CA ALA A 243 7.66 0.78 7.14
C ALA A 243 8.87 1.10 8.04
N PHE A 244 9.43 2.31 7.95
CA PHE A 244 10.59 2.71 8.76
C PHE A 244 10.26 2.79 10.26
N ILE A 245 9.06 3.24 10.66
CA ILE A 245 8.66 3.21 12.07
C ILE A 245 8.62 1.77 12.57
N GLU A 246 8.08 0.84 11.80
CA GLU A 246 8.05 -0.57 12.19
C GLU A 246 9.47 -1.17 12.21
N LEU A 247 10.26 -0.95 11.16
CA LEU A 247 11.64 -1.42 11.08
C LEU A 247 12.49 -0.91 12.26
N SER A 248 12.28 0.35 12.70
CA SER A 248 12.99 0.92 13.85
C SER A 248 12.72 0.19 15.17
N GLN A 249 11.63 -0.54 15.27
CA GLN A 249 11.29 -1.33 16.46
C GLN A 249 11.78 -2.78 16.38
N LEU A 250 11.97 -3.27 15.16
CA LEU A 250 12.37 -4.65 14.87
C LEU A 250 13.88 -4.80 14.68
N ASP A 251 14.55 -3.72 14.30
CA ASP A 251 15.99 -3.71 14.05
C ASP A 251 16.76 -3.42 15.36
N PRO A 252 17.53 -4.39 15.91
CA PRO A 252 18.33 -4.18 17.11
C PRO A 252 19.60 -3.36 16.89
N SER A 253 19.93 -2.99 15.65
CA SER A 253 21.13 -2.24 15.32
C SER A 253 20.98 -0.73 15.59
N ASN A 254 22.10 0.00 15.56
CA ASN A 254 22.11 1.46 15.68
C ASN A 254 21.38 2.17 14.51
N MET A 255 21.12 1.46 13.40
CA MET A 255 20.34 1.98 12.29
C MET A 255 18.86 2.25 12.65
N ALA A 256 18.34 1.63 13.72
CA ALA A 256 16.98 1.87 14.21
C ALA A 256 16.66 3.36 14.42
N SER A 257 17.62 4.13 14.94
CA SER A 257 17.46 5.58 15.13
C SER A 257 17.39 6.34 13.78
N ILE A 258 18.12 5.89 12.78
CA ILE A 258 18.11 6.50 11.42
C ILE A 258 16.76 6.22 10.73
N TRP A 259 16.26 4.98 10.85
CA TRP A 259 14.93 4.63 10.32
C TRP A 259 13.85 5.53 10.93
N LEU A 260 13.84 5.66 12.24
CA LEU A 260 12.86 6.48 12.92
C LEU A 260 12.99 7.98 12.57
N ALA A 261 14.21 8.52 12.56
CA ALA A 261 14.45 9.92 12.20
C ALA A 261 14.00 10.22 10.75
N THR A 262 14.23 9.27 9.81
CA THR A 262 13.77 9.41 8.42
C THR A 262 12.23 9.44 8.35
N ALA A 263 11.56 8.51 9.03
CA ALA A 263 10.10 8.47 9.08
C ALA A 263 9.51 9.73 9.72
N GLU A 264 10.12 10.22 10.81
CA GLU A 264 9.71 11.46 11.45
C GLU A 264 9.82 12.66 10.51
N LYS A 265 10.90 12.77 9.76
CA LYS A 265 11.07 13.85 8.78
C LYS A 265 10.04 13.75 7.66
N GLN A 266 9.78 12.54 7.14
CA GLN A 266 8.73 12.30 6.15
C GLN A 266 7.35 12.74 6.66
N LEU A 267 6.96 12.32 7.86
CA LEU A 267 5.67 12.67 8.45
C LEU A 267 5.54 14.18 8.70
N ARG A 268 6.62 14.86 9.13
CA ARG A 268 6.62 16.32 9.27
C ARG A 268 6.37 17.01 7.92
N THR A 269 7.05 16.58 6.88
CA THR A 269 6.88 17.13 5.54
C THR A 269 5.47 16.87 5.03
N LEU A 270 4.98 15.62 5.12
CA LEU A 270 3.62 15.26 4.71
C LEU A 270 2.51 16.00 5.49
N SER A 271 2.80 16.43 6.72
CA SER A 271 1.89 17.22 7.54
C SER A 271 2.00 18.73 7.32
N SER A 272 2.88 19.17 6.41
CA SER A 272 3.00 20.60 6.07
C SER A 272 1.86 21.04 5.13
N PRO A 273 1.57 22.36 5.05
CA PRO A 273 0.56 22.88 4.12
C PRO A 273 0.84 22.56 2.65
N GLU A 274 2.08 22.24 2.29
CA GLU A 274 2.44 21.82 0.94
C GLU A 274 1.81 20.46 0.58
N TYR A 275 1.84 19.49 1.49
CA TYR A 275 1.36 18.14 1.25
C TYR A 275 0.02 17.82 1.91
N LEU A 276 -0.30 18.44 3.02
CA LEU A 276 -1.59 18.23 3.71
C LEU A 276 -2.68 19.02 3.00
N ALA A 277 -3.78 18.36 2.67
CA ALA A 277 -4.94 19.03 2.09
C ALA A 277 -5.69 19.85 3.16
N GLU A 278 -6.20 21.01 2.78
CA GLU A 278 -7.13 21.75 3.63
C GLU A 278 -8.44 20.96 3.80
N ALA A 279 -9.02 21.03 5.00
CA ALA A 279 -10.26 20.32 5.29
C ALA A 279 -11.38 20.70 4.32
N GLY A 280 -12.04 19.69 3.73
CA GLY A 280 -13.11 19.89 2.76
C GLY A 280 -12.66 20.17 1.32
N THR A 281 -11.35 20.20 1.07
CA THR A 281 -10.78 20.30 -0.28
C THR A 281 -10.39 18.93 -0.84
N MET A 282 -9.83 18.86 -2.03
CA MET A 282 -9.27 17.67 -2.69
C MET A 282 -10.19 16.44 -2.67
N GLY A 283 -11.52 16.63 -2.70
CA GLY A 283 -12.47 15.53 -2.68
C GLY A 283 -12.47 14.70 -1.38
N GLY A 284 -11.88 15.25 -0.32
CA GLY A 284 -11.80 14.59 0.99
C GLY A 284 -10.57 13.73 1.20
N PHE A 285 -9.64 13.74 0.26
CA PHE A 285 -8.33 13.14 0.46
C PHE A 285 -7.49 13.97 1.43
N ILE A 286 -6.54 13.31 2.09
CA ILE A 286 -5.73 13.87 3.17
C ILE A 286 -4.41 14.43 2.63
N ILE A 287 -3.73 13.68 1.75
CA ILE A 287 -2.41 14.03 1.23
C ILE A 287 -2.49 14.34 -0.26
N LYS A 288 -1.83 15.46 -0.65
CA LYS A 288 -1.64 15.89 -2.02
C LYS A 288 -0.39 15.25 -2.65
N HIS A 289 -0.19 15.49 -3.96
CA HIS A 289 1.06 15.24 -4.69
C HIS A 289 1.51 13.77 -4.76
N GLY A 290 0.58 12.86 -5.01
CA GLY A 290 0.90 11.48 -5.34
C GLY A 290 1.04 11.25 -6.85
N VAL A 291 1.80 10.23 -7.24
CA VAL A 291 1.96 9.81 -8.64
C VAL A 291 1.59 8.35 -8.79
N GLY A 292 0.42 8.05 -9.35
CA GLY A 292 -0.05 6.70 -9.64
C GLY A 292 0.74 6.05 -10.78
N ASP A 293 0.58 6.57 -12.00
CA ASP A 293 1.27 6.08 -13.19
C ASP A 293 1.55 7.24 -14.16
N LEU A 294 2.76 7.81 -14.08
CA LEU A 294 3.16 8.93 -14.94
C LEU A 294 3.26 8.51 -16.41
N ARG A 295 3.69 7.27 -16.70
CA ARG A 295 3.85 6.79 -18.08
C ARG A 295 2.53 6.72 -18.82
N SER A 296 1.49 6.28 -18.13
CA SER A 296 0.11 6.22 -18.67
C SER A 296 -0.63 7.55 -18.52
N LYS A 297 0.02 8.59 -17.98
CA LYS A 297 -0.59 9.90 -17.67
C LYS A 297 -1.85 9.75 -16.80
N ASN A 298 -1.85 8.75 -15.91
CA ASN A 298 -2.95 8.46 -15.01
C ASN A 298 -2.53 8.72 -13.56
N GLU A 299 -3.38 9.43 -12.83
CA GLU A 299 -3.13 9.78 -11.43
C GLU A 299 -1.77 10.49 -11.23
N VAL A 300 -1.53 11.59 -11.99
CA VAL A 300 -0.29 12.36 -11.92
C VAL A 300 -0.49 13.62 -11.09
N ASP A 301 0.30 13.75 -10.02
CA ASP A 301 0.27 14.89 -9.09
C ASP A 301 -1.13 15.08 -8.47
N VAL A 302 -1.71 14.00 -8.00
CA VAL A 302 -3.06 13.95 -7.41
C VAL A 302 -3.05 13.22 -6.07
N PRO A 303 -4.08 13.42 -5.24
CA PRO A 303 -4.23 12.62 -4.02
C PRO A 303 -4.50 11.14 -4.35
N LEU A 304 -3.94 10.25 -3.51
CA LEU A 304 -4.06 8.81 -3.70
C LEU A 304 -4.50 8.15 -2.37
N SER A 305 -5.55 7.34 -2.40
CA SER A 305 -6.13 6.76 -1.18
C SER A 305 -5.17 5.83 -0.42
N TYR A 306 -4.27 5.15 -1.10
CA TYR A 306 -3.23 4.38 -0.42
C TYR A 306 -2.17 5.29 0.23
N GLY A 307 -1.90 6.48 -0.34
CA GLY A 307 -1.09 7.51 0.33
C GLY A 307 -1.71 7.91 1.67
N ASP A 308 -3.01 8.19 1.68
CA ASP A 308 -3.75 8.53 2.90
C ASP A 308 -3.75 7.39 3.91
N TYR A 309 -3.99 6.16 3.45
CA TYR A 309 -4.01 4.98 4.33
C TYR A 309 -2.69 4.81 5.07
N TYR A 310 -1.57 4.77 4.34
CA TYR A 310 -0.25 4.57 4.95
C TYR A 310 0.22 5.79 5.76
N TYR A 311 -0.22 6.99 5.41
CA TYR A 311 0.03 8.17 6.23
C TYR A 311 -0.65 8.07 7.61
N ILE A 312 -1.94 7.72 7.65
CA ILE A 312 -2.66 7.51 8.92
C ILE A 312 -2.07 6.33 9.70
N GLU A 313 -1.76 5.23 9.02
CA GLU A 313 -1.11 4.07 9.66
C GLU A 313 0.23 4.48 10.30
N ALA A 314 1.07 5.24 9.58
CA ALA A 314 2.35 5.72 10.09
C ALA A 314 2.17 6.63 11.31
N LEU A 315 1.21 7.55 11.28
CA LEU A 315 0.88 8.41 12.44
C LEU A 315 0.44 7.58 13.65
N LEU A 316 -0.38 6.54 13.45
CA LEU A 316 -0.83 5.66 14.53
C LEU A 316 0.31 4.78 15.08
N ARG A 317 1.18 4.27 14.21
CA ARG A 317 2.39 3.54 14.61
C ARG A 317 3.30 4.43 15.45
N LEU A 318 3.54 5.65 14.99
CA LEU A 318 4.34 6.63 15.73
C LEU A 318 3.70 6.97 17.09
N LYS A 319 2.39 7.25 17.12
CA LYS A 319 1.66 7.51 18.36
C LYS A 319 1.80 6.37 19.38
N LYS A 320 1.64 5.11 18.93
CA LYS A 320 1.82 3.93 19.78
C LYS A 320 3.25 3.77 20.31
N LEU A 321 4.26 4.06 19.48
CA LEU A 321 5.66 4.00 19.89
C LEU A 321 5.96 4.98 21.00
N ILE A 322 5.37 6.14 20.96
CA ILE A 322 5.63 7.28 21.83
C ILE A 322 4.84 7.20 23.15
N SER A 323 3.63 6.61 23.10
CA SER A 323 2.83 6.42 24.32
C SER A 323 3.37 5.32 25.25
N LYS A 324 4.37 4.54 24.81
CA LYS A 324 5.10 3.64 25.72
C LYS A 324 5.91 4.48 26.70
N PRO A 325 5.84 4.20 28.01
CA PRO A 325 6.60 4.93 29.02
C PRO A 325 8.10 4.62 28.86
N THR A 326 8.79 5.42 28.07
CA THR A 326 10.24 5.43 27.96
C THR A 326 10.69 6.82 28.39
N GLY A 327 11.62 6.91 29.35
CA GLY A 327 12.07 8.13 30.03
C GLY A 327 12.78 9.17 29.15
N LEU A 328 12.16 9.63 28.08
CA LEU A 328 12.72 10.56 27.11
C LEU A 328 11.89 11.85 27.04
N ASN A 329 12.23 12.84 27.90
CA ASN A 329 11.53 14.13 28.03
C ASN A 329 11.46 14.97 26.73
N GLU A 330 12.47 14.97 25.87
CA GLU A 330 12.46 15.79 24.64
C GLU A 330 11.55 15.24 23.54
N ARG A 331 11.42 13.92 23.44
CA ARG A 331 10.47 13.27 22.55
C ARG A 331 9.02 13.63 22.89
N GLN A 332 8.66 13.74 24.16
CA GLN A 332 7.29 14.05 24.59
C GLN A 332 6.80 15.43 24.13
N VAL A 333 7.68 16.44 24.07
CA VAL A 333 7.33 17.79 23.59
C VAL A 333 6.98 17.76 22.11
N TRP A 334 7.77 17.05 21.32
CA TRP A 334 7.54 16.93 19.88
C TRP A 334 6.28 16.13 19.54
N ILE A 335 5.94 15.13 20.34
CA ILE A 335 4.72 14.33 20.25
C ILE A 335 3.47 15.15 20.47
N LYS A 336 3.47 16.02 21.49
CA LYS A 336 2.39 16.99 21.69
C LYS A 336 2.20 17.87 20.44
N GLN A 337 3.29 18.21 19.73
CA GLN A 337 3.20 18.96 18.47
C GLN A 337 2.62 18.10 17.33
N MET A 338 3.02 16.84 17.17
CA MET A 338 2.49 15.96 16.10
C MET A 338 1.06 15.50 16.41
N THR A 339 0.72 15.27 17.66
CA THR A 339 -0.67 15.05 18.07
C THR A 339 -1.52 16.29 17.79
N ARG A 340 -0.97 17.49 17.94
CA ARG A 340 -1.63 18.76 17.57
C ARG A 340 -1.77 18.93 16.06
N ILE A 341 -0.93 18.34 15.23
CA ILE A 341 -1.04 18.36 13.76
C ILE A 341 -2.00 17.27 13.29
N ALA A 342 -1.93 16.08 13.87
CA ALA A 342 -2.83 14.97 13.54
C ALA A 342 -4.25 15.17 14.11
N SER A 343 -4.41 15.76 15.31
CA SER A 343 -5.72 16.02 15.92
C SER A 343 -6.62 16.93 15.09
N PRO A 344 -6.16 18.06 14.53
CA PRO A 344 -7.02 18.87 13.66
C PRO A 344 -7.46 18.17 12.38
N VAL A 345 -6.59 17.34 11.78
CA VAL A 345 -6.99 16.51 10.62
C VAL A 345 -8.04 15.50 11.04
N LEU A 346 -7.84 14.85 12.18
CA LEU A 346 -8.75 13.85 12.74
C LEU A 346 -10.04 14.50 13.28
N GLU A 347 -9.97 15.69 13.89
CA GLU A 347 -11.10 16.45 14.41
C GLU A 347 -11.91 17.12 13.30
N ASN A 348 -11.27 17.67 12.27
CA ASN A 348 -11.96 18.23 11.11
C ASN A 348 -12.66 17.14 10.27
N LEU A 349 -12.08 15.94 10.19
CA LEU A 349 -12.76 14.76 9.64
C LEU A 349 -13.96 14.33 10.52
N ALA A 350 -13.87 14.50 11.85
CA ALA A 350 -14.96 14.21 12.78
C ALA A 350 -16.07 15.27 12.78
N ALA A 351 -15.74 16.57 12.56
CA ALA A 351 -16.66 17.69 12.69
C ALA A 351 -17.64 17.94 11.53
N GLY A 352 -18.10 16.89 10.84
CA GLY A 352 -19.18 17.00 9.82
C GLY A 352 -18.73 17.06 8.36
N THR A 353 -17.41 17.15 8.10
CA THR A 353 -16.84 17.04 6.75
C THR A 353 -17.04 15.63 6.18
N LEU A 354 -17.08 14.62 7.05
CA LEU A 354 -17.36 13.22 6.70
C LEU A 354 -18.65 13.05 5.88
N LYS A 355 -19.72 13.75 6.21
CA LYS A 355 -21.00 13.63 5.48
C LYS A 355 -20.89 14.13 4.04
N LYS A 356 -20.13 15.23 3.83
CA LYS A 356 -19.88 15.79 2.48
C LYS A 356 -18.86 14.93 1.69
N ILE A 357 -17.82 14.44 2.35
CA ILE A 357 -16.80 13.56 1.76
C ILE A 357 -17.43 12.23 1.31
N CYS A 358 -18.25 11.60 2.16
CA CYS A 358 -18.95 10.37 1.82
C CYS A 358 -19.91 10.55 0.65
N LEU A 359 -20.64 11.66 0.57
CA LEU A 359 -21.56 11.96 -0.52
C LEU A 359 -20.81 12.22 -1.85
N LEU A 360 -19.72 12.92 -1.81
CA LEU A 360 -18.90 13.19 -3.01
C LEU A 360 -18.22 11.92 -3.54
N ASN A 361 -17.66 11.11 -2.66
CA ASN A 361 -17.08 9.81 -3.05
C ASN A 361 -18.15 8.83 -3.54
N LEU A 362 -19.37 8.87 -2.97
CA LEU A 362 -20.51 8.11 -3.47
C LEU A 362 -20.88 8.53 -4.89
N TYR A 363 -20.90 9.84 -5.17
CA TYR A 363 -21.18 10.39 -6.49
C TYR A 363 -20.13 9.99 -7.52
N LEU A 364 -18.84 10.07 -7.17
CA LEU A 364 -17.74 9.65 -8.02
C LEU A 364 -17.75 8.13 -8.27
N MET A 365 -18.14 7.33 -7.26
CA MET A 365 -18.29 5.90 -7.40
C MET A 365 -19.45 5.52 -8.30
N ILE A 366 -20.59 6.23 -8.19
CA ILE A 366 -21.75 6.06 -9.08
C ILE A 366 -21.35 6.41 -10.51
N LEU A 367 -20.63 7.50 -10.74
CA LEU A 367 -20.13 7.88 -12.05
C LEU A 367 -19.17 6.83 -12.65
N TYR A 368 -18.33 6.20 -11.83
CA TYR A 368 -17.42 5.14 -12.29
C TYR A 368 -18.18 3.86 -12.65
N VAL A 369 -19.16 3.47 -11.83
CA VAL A 369 -20.03 2.31 -12.09
C VAL A 369 -20.89 2.57 -13.34
N VAL A 370 -21.43 3.77 -13.50
CA VAL A 370 -22.22 4.16 -14.68
C VAL A 370 -21.34 4.18 -15.94
N LYS A 371 -20.11 4.73 -15.89
CA LYS A 371 -19.15 4.63 -16.99
C LYS A 371 -18.79 3.19 -17.35
N PHE A 372 -18.57 2.33 -16.35
CA PHE A 372 -18.28 0.91 -16.55
C PHE A 372 -19.48 0.17 -17.17
N LEU A 373 -20.70 0.45 -16.72
CA LEU A 373 -21.92 -0.13 -17.28
C LEU A 373 -22.19 0.37 -18.72
N ILE A 374 -21.97 1.65 -19.00
CA ILE A 374 -22.07 2.22 -20.34
C ILE A 374 -21.02 1.61 -21.27
N TRP A 375 -19.80 1.44 -20.80
CA TRP A 375 -18.74 0.78 -21.57
C TRP A 375 -19.07 -0.69 -21.88
N ARG A 376 -19.62 -1.43 -20.91
CA ARG A 376 -20.13 -2.80 -21.12
C ARG A 376 -21.33 -2.87 -22.07
N LEU A 377 -22.22 -1.89 -22.03
CA LEU A 377 -23.37 -1.79 -22.95
C LEU A 377 -22.91 -1.48 -24.37
N LEU A 378 -21.91 -0.59 -24.54
CA LEU A 378 -21.33 -0.27 -25.83
C LEU A 378 -20.53 -1.43 -26.42
N ASP A 379 -19.77 -2.19 -25.61
CA ASP A 379 -19.12 -3.45 -26.05
C ASP A 379 -20.14 -4.51 -26.46
N GLY A 380 -21.24 -4.65 -25.73
CA GLY A 380 -22.34 -5.56 -26.08
C GLY A 380 -23.05 -5.16 -27.37
N LEU A 381 -23.25 -3.86 -27.61
CA LEU A 381 -23.81 -3.32 -28.86
C LEU A 381 -22.85 -3.49 -30.05
N PHE A 382 -21.56 -3.32 -29.82
CA PHE A 382 -20.53 -3.50 -30.88
C PHE A 382 -20.41 -4.98 -31.30
N VAL A 383 -20.50 -5.91 -30.33
CA VAL A 383 -20.53 -7.36 -30.62
C VAL A 383 -21.81 -7.76 -31.31
N ALA A 384 -22.99 -7.20 -30.96
CA ALA A 384 -24.26 -7.46 -31.61
C ALA A 384 -24.28 -6.93 -33.07
N LEU A 385 -23.70 -5.76 -33.31
CA LEU A 385 -23.52 -5.18 -34.66
C LEU A 385 -22.54 -6.00 -35.52
N LEU A 386 -21.49 -6.58 -34.94
CA LEU A 386 -20.55 -7.45 -35.66
C LEU A 386 -21.09 -8.84 -35.96
N LEU A 387 -22.12 -9.30 -35.20
CA LEU A 387 -22.72 -10.61 -35.40
C LEU A 387 -23.99 -10.58 -36.27
N GLY A 388 -24.37 -9.43 -36.82
CA GLY A 388 -25.40 -9.33 -37.87
C GLY A 388 -26.82 -9.74 -37.41
N TRP A 389 -27.19 -9.48 -36.17
CA TRP A 389 -28.56 -9.71 -35.72
C TRP A 389 -29.43 -8.50 -36.10
N ASN A 390 -30.32 -8.74 -37.09
CA ASN A 390 -31.47 -7.88 -37.40
C ASN A 390 -32.54 -7.99 -36.31
#